data_c9fe581416ece1282da2f63e2b8f1133
#
_entry.id   c9fe581416ece1282da2f63e2b8f1133
#
_cell.length_a   1.000
_cell.length_b   1.000
_cell.length_c   1.000
_cell.angle_alpha   90.00
_cell.angle_beta   90.00
_cell.angle_gamma   90.00
#
_symmetry.space_group_name_H-M   'P 1'
#
loop_
_entity.id
_entity.type
_entity.pdbx_description
1 polymer ?
#
loop_
_entity_poly.entity_id
_entity_poly.type
_entity_poly.pdbx_seq_one_letter_code
_entity_poly.pdbx_strand_id
1 'polypeptide(L)'
;MLKVLNHPLLLHKLGHLRDKTTNANDFRSLMQEVAKSLTYEAMRDWDNTDLVEVETPLAKTRVTRIMNPPIAVAILRAGNGMLDGVLSMIPVASAGFIGIYRDKFIQNTVEYYFKLPANPEGRQILLCDPLIATADTMIAAIDRLKSYHVGKIKVLSLLISEQAVKRLEHFHPDVEIYAINVEKEMTENGYLVPGLGDAGDRLYQTK
;
A
#
# COMPACT_ATOMS: atom_id res chain seq x y z
N MET A 1 5.08 -12.47 3.86
CA MET A 1 6.49 -12.25 4.32
C MET A 1 6.83 -10.77 4.26
N LEU A 2 7.39 -10.21 5.34
CA LEU A 2 7.75 -8.78 5.44
C LEU A 2 9.09 -8.48 4.72
N LYS A 3 9.13 -7.44 3.92
CA LYS A 3 10.33 -6.85 3.30
C LYS A 3 10.47 -5.41 3.79
N VAL A 4 11.46 -5.13 4.63
CA VAL A 4 11.76 -3.78 5.12
C VAL A 4 12.73 -3.11 4.16
N LEU A 5 12.35 -1.97 3.61
CA LEU A 5 13.14 -1.23 2.62
C LEU A 5 14.06 -0.22 3.33
N ASN A 6 15.22 -0.70 3.77
CA ASN A 6 16.24 0.12 4.43
C ASN A 6 17.07 0.90 3.40
N HIS A 7 16.44 1.84 2.69
CA HIS A 7 17.10 2.69 1.70
C HIS A 7 17.29 4.11 2.26
N PRO A 8 18.50 4.72 2.22
CA PRO A 8 18.74 6.04 2.81
C PRO A 8 17.77 7.13 2.35
N LEU A 9 17.41 7.15 1.08
CA LEU A 9 16.44 8.12 0.55
C LEU A 9 15.04 7.93 1.13
N LEU A 10 14.60 6.69 1.33
CA LEU A 10 13.29 6.40 1.96
C LEU A 10 13.30 6.79 3.43
N LEU A 11 14.38 6.50 4.16
CA LEU A 11 14.53 6.90 5.56
C LEU A 11 14.57 8.43 5.70
N HIS A 12 15.22 9.14 4.79
CA HIS A 12 15.21 10.61 4.75
C HIS A 12 13.79 11.15 4.56
N LYS A 13 13.04 10.64 3.58
CA LYS A 13 11.65 11.04 3.34
C LYS A 13 10.72 10.69 4.51
N LEU A 14 10.93 9.52 5.11
CA LEU A 14 10.21 9.13 6.32
C LEU A 14 10.49 10.10 7.48
N GLY A 15 11.75 10.57 7.62
CA GLY A 15 12.12 11.59 8.60
C GLY A 15 11.27 12.86 8.47
N HIS A 16 11.10 13.37 7.26
CA HIS A 16 10.22 14.52 6.99
C HIS A 16 8.73 14.21 7.25
N LEU A 17 8.26 13.03 6.86
CA LEU A 17 6.88 12.59 7.15
C LEU A 17 6.60 12.50 8.65
N ARG A 18 7.59 12.11 9.46
CA ARG A 18 7.50 12.06 10.93
C ARG A 18 7.45 13.44 11.56
N ASP A 19 8.11 14.43 10.95
CA ASP A 19 8.19 15.77 11.52
C ASP A 19 6.79 16.41 11.55
N LYS A 20 6.37 16.79 12.77
CA LYS A 20 5.07 17.45 12.98
C LYS A 20 4.92 18.80 12.30
N THR A 21 6.03 19.44 11.93
CA THR A 21 6.05 20.74 11.26
C THR A 21 5.87 20.63 9.74
N THR A 22 5.97 19.43 9.18
CA THR A 22 5.72 19.20 7.75
C THR A 22 4.27 19.52 7.42
N ASN A 23 4.07 20.51 6.57
CA ASN A 23 2.74 20.94 6.16
C ASN A 23 2.05 19.89 5.26
N ALA A 24 0.73 19.99 5.09
CA ALA A 24 -0.05 19.01 4.36
C ALA A 24 0.32 18.88 2.87
N ASN A 25 0.79 19.95 2.22
CA ASN A 25 1.22 19.91 0.83
C ASN A 25 2.48 19.04 0.67
N ASP A 26 3.49 19.32 1.49
CA ASP A 26 4.74 18.55 1.48
C ASP A 26 4.51 17.12 1.95
N PHE A 27 3.64 16.93 2.94
CA PHE A 27 3.25 15.59 3.40
C PHE A 27 2.61 14.75 2.29
N ARG A 28 1.70 15.32 1.48
CA ARG A 28 1.10 14.64 0.31
C ARG A 28 2.15 14.30 -0.75
N SER A 29 3.04 15.25 -1.07
CA SER A 29 4.10 15.03 -2.07
C SER A 29 5.05 13.91 -1.63
N LEU A 30 5.52 13.96 -0.38
CA LEU A 30 6.39 12.92 0.18
C LEU A 30 5.71 11.55 0.23
N MET A 31 4.42 11.49 0.58
CA MET A 31 3.64 10.26 0.59
C MET A 31 3.62 9.59 -0.79
N GLN A 32 3.36 10.38 -1.84
CA GLN A 32 3.37 9.88 -3.21
C GLN A 32 4.77 9.42 -3.65
N GLU A 33 5.82 10.16 -3.31
CA GLU A 33 7.20 9.78 -3.65
C GLU A 33 7.63 8.48 -2.98
N VAL A 34 7.25 8.29 -1.72
CA VAL A 34 7.50 7.05 -0.98
C VAL A 34 6.71 5.90 -1.61
N ALA A 35 5.44 6.13 -1.95
CA ALA A 35 4.60 5.13 -2.60
C ALA A 35 5.18 4.67 -3.95
N LYS A 36 5.79 5.58 -4.74
CA LYS A 36 6.52 5.23 -5.97
C LYS A 36 7.65 4.24 -5.69
N SER A 37 8.46 4.51 -4.68
CA SER A 37 9.61 3.66 -4.33
C SER A 37 9.17 2.29 -3.80
N LEU A 38 8.14 2.23 -2.96
CA LEU A 38 7.52 0.98 -2.50
C LEU A 38 6.98 0.17 -3.68
N THR A 39 6.32 0.84 -4.62
CA THR A 39 5.79 0.20 -5.84
C THR A 39 6.92 -0.38 -6.69
N TYR A 40 8.00 0.36 -6.90
CA TYR A 40 9.16 -0.11 -7.67
C TYR A 40 9.73 -1.40 -7.09
N GLU A 41 9.90 -1.47 -5.77
CA GLU A 41 10.38 -2.68 -5.11
C GLU A 41 9.36 -3.82 -5.13
N ALA A 42 8.08 -3.51 -4.94
CA ALA A 42 7.03 -4.52 -4.99
C ALA A 42 6.86 -5.14 -6.38
N MET A 43 7.23 -4.42 -7.43
CA MET A 43 7.17 -4.89 -8.82
C MET A 43 8.45 -5.64 -9.27
N ARG A 44 9.48 -5.75 -8.42
CA ARG A 44 10.78 -6.34 -8.79
C ARG A 44 10.67 -7.77 -9.30
N ASP A 45 9.82 -8.57 -8.70
CA ASP A 45 9.57 -9.98 -9.03
C ASP A 45 8.24 -10.18 -9.77
N TRP A 46 7.82 -9.16 -10.54
CA TRP A 46 6.61 -9.23 -11.33
C TRP A 46 6.75 -10.24 -12.45
N ASP A 47 5.94 -11.29 -12.41
CA ASP A 47 5.99 -12.43 -13.31
C ASP A 47 4.99 -12.35 -14.48
N ASN A 48 4.10 -11.35 -14.46
CA ASN A 48 3.05 -11.18 -15.46
C ASN A 48 3.50 -10.24 -16.59
N THR A 49 4.56 -10.65 -17.28
CA THR A 49 5.15 -9.93 -18.41
C THR A 49 5.29 -10.84 -19.63
N ASP A 50 5.35 -10.23 -20.81
CA ASP A 50 5.63 -10.94 -22.08
C ASP A 50 6.61 -10.14 -22.92
N LEU A 51 7.25 -10.84 -23.89
CA LEU A 51 8.12 -10.24 -24.90
C LEU A 51 7.32 -9.95 -26.16
N VAL A 52 7.09 -8.68 -26.45
CA VAL A 52 6.40 -8.24 -27.66
C VAL A 52 7.36 -7.62 -28.66
N GLU A 53 7.17 -7.88 -29.95
CA GLU A 53 7.94 -7.25 -31.01
C GLU A 53 7.53 -5.78 -31.16
N VAL A 54 8.51 -4.90 -31.25
CA VAL A 54 8.36 -3.49 -31.55
C VAL A 54 9.34 -3.08 -32.63
N GLU A 55 9.00 -2.01 -33.36
CA GLU A 55 9.91 -1.40 -34.34
C GLU A 55 10.46 -0.10 -33.74
N THR A 56 11.78 -0.03 -33.65
CA THR A 56 12.50 1.20 -33.29
C THR A 56 12.81 1.98 -34.56
N PRO A 57 13.30 3.22 -34.48
CA PRO A 57 13.74 3.95 -35.67
C PRO A 57 14.84 3.26 -36.49
N LEU A 58 15.52 2.25 -35.93
CA LEU A 58 16.67 1.60 -36.58
C LEU A 58 16.42 0.12 -36.91
N ALA A 59 15.63 -0.60 -36.11
CA ALA A 59 15.45 -2.03 -36.30
C ALA A 59 14.25 -2.58 -35.48
N LYS A 60 13.78 -3.77 -35.83
CA LYS A 60 12.85 -4.56 -35.01
C LYS A 60 13.59 -5.18 -33.81
N THR A 61 12.93 -5.18 -32.66
CA THR A 61 13.42 -5.80 -31.45
C THR A 61 12.29 -6.31 -30.57
N ARG A 62 12.63 -7.11 -29.52
CA ARG A 62 11.65 -7.54 -28.53
C ARG A 62 11.83 -6.79 -27.23
N VAL A 63 10.72 -6.34 -26.63
CA VAL A 63 10.69 -5.60 -25.38
C VAL A 63 9.75 -6.25 -24.39
N THR A 64 10.06 -6.14 -23.11
CA THR A 64 9.20 -6.62 -22.03
C THR A 64 7.98 -5.69 -21.87
N ARG A 65 6.79 -6.28 -21.79
CA ARG A 65 5.55 -5.57 -21.47
C ARG A 65 4.81 -6.22 -20.32
N ILE A 66 4.20 -5.40 -19.48
CA ILE A 66 3.26 -5.87 -18.45
C ILE A 66 1.95 -6.24 -19.14
N MET A 67 1.56 -7.51 -19.07
CA MET A 67 0.41 -8.04 -19.80
C MET A 67 -0.89 -7.98 -19.00
N ASN A 68 -0.84 -8.20 -17.71
CA ASN A 68 -2.00 -8.13 -16.82
C ASN A 68 -1.69 -7.15 -15.66
N PRO A 69 -1.86 -5.83 -15.88
CA PRO A 69 -1.46 -4.84 -14.90
C PRO A 69 -2.20 -5.03 -13.57
N PRO A 70 -1.55 -4.69 -12.44
CA PRO A 70 -2.15 -4.85 -11.12
C PRO A 70 -3.36 -3.95 -10.93
N ILE A 71 -4.11 -4.23 -9.87
CA ILE A 71 -5.07 -3.29 -9.30
C ILE A 71 -4.41 -2.64 -8.09
N ALA A 72 -4.25 -1.32 -8.12
CA ALA A 72 -3.86 -0.54 -6.96
C ALA A 72 -5.10 -0.28 -6.10
N VAL A 73 -5.10 -0.77 -4.86
CA VAL A 73 -6.25 -0.65 -3.95
C VAL A 73 -5.86 0.21 -2.77
N ALA A 74 -6.60 1.28 -2.53
CA ALA A 74 -6.39 2.17 -1.38
C ALA A 74 -7.37 1.82 -0.25
N ILE A 75 -6.84 1.62 0.96
CA ILE A 75 -7.67 1.61 2.16
C ILE A 75 -7.96 3.06 2.55
N LEU A 76 -9.21 3.44 2.48
CA LEU A 76 -9.65 4.81 2.77
C LEU A 76 -9.56 5.08 4.28
N ARG A 77 -9.19 6.29 4.69
CA ARG A 77 -8.86 7.48 3.88
C ARG A 77 -7.37 7.55 3.49
N ALA A 78 -6.47 7.15 4.41
CA ALA A 78 -5.03 7.43 4.33
C ALA A 78 -4.34 6.75 3.13
N GLY A 79 -4.76 5.53 2.77
CA GLY A 79 -4.22 4.81 1.60
C GLY A 79 -4.37 5.57 0.28
N ASN A 80 -5.39 6.43 0.18
CA ASN A 80 -5.56 7.27 -1.01
C ASN A 80 -4.40 8.24 -1.25
N GLY A 81 -3.71 8.68 -0.19
CA GLY A 81 -2.50 9.50 -0.32
C GLY A 81 -1.32 8.80 -1.01
N MET A 82 -1.32 7.47 -1.03
CA MET A 82 -0.31 6.67 -1.74
C MET A 82 -0.72 6.35 -3.18
N LEU A 83 -2.02 6.31 -3.47
CA LEU A 83 -2.57 5.79 -4.73
C LEU A 83 -2.01 6.48 -5.97
N ASP A 84 -1.95 7.81 -5.98
CA ASP A 84 -1.42 8.57 -7.11
C ASP A 84 0.07 8.25 -7.37
N GLY A 85 0.84 8.00 -6.31
CA GLY A 85 2.22 7.53 -6.42
C GLY A 85 2.31 6.19 -7.13
N VAL A 86 1.47 5.22 -6.75
CA VAL A 86 1.40 3.90 -7.38
C VAL A 86 0.98 4.01 -8.84
N LEU A 87 -0.09 4.73 -9.14
CA LEU A 87 -0.60 4.90 -10.51
C LEU A 87 0.38 5.64 -11.42
N SER A 88 1.16 6.59 -10.88
CA SER A 88 2.19 7.26 -11.66
C SER A 88 3.37 6.34 -12.02
N MET A 89 3.66 5.32 -11.20
CA MET A 89 4.66 4.30 -11.50
C MET A 89 4.15 3.24 -12.48
N ILE A 90 2.87 2.93 -12.42
CA ILE A 90 2.23 1.92 -13.28
C ILE A 90 0.99 2.56 -13.92
N PRO A 91 1.15 3.40 -14.96
CA PRO A 91 0.03 4.14 -15.56
C PRO A 91 -1.08 3.26 -16.15
N VAL A 92 -0.77 2.00 -16.43
CA VAL A 92 -1.73 1.00 -16.95
C VAL A 92 -2.48 0.26 -15.84
N ALA A 93 -2.15 0.47 -14.55
CA ALA A 93 -2.85 -0.12 -13.43
C ALA A 93 -4.26 0.45 -13.29
N SER A 94 -5.19 -0.38 -12.83
CA SER A 94 -6.53 0.07 -12.42
C SER A 94 -6.53 0.41 -10.94
N ALA A 95 -7.50 1.23 -10.50
CA ALA A 95 -7.66 1.58 -9.10
C ALA A 95 -8.88 0.91 -8.45
N GLY A 96 -8.77 0.58 -7.18
CA GLY A 96 -9.87 0.13 -6.32
C GLY A 96 -9.81 0.82 -4.95
N PHE A 97 -10.91 0.77 -4.21
CA PHE A 97 -11.04 1.44 -2.92
C PHE A 97 -11.76 0.56 -1.92
N ILE A 98 -11.24 0.54 -0.69
CA ILE A 98 -11.85 -0.15 0.43
C ILE A 98 -12.00 0.84 1.58
N GLY A 99 -13.22 1.09 2.01
CA GLY A 99 -13.52 1.87 3.20
C GLY A 99 -13.87 0.93 4.35
N ILE A 100 -12.95 0.79 5.30
CA ILE A 100 -13.12 -0.02 6.52
C ILE A 100 -12.67 0.82 7.71
N TYR A 101 -13.43 0.79 8.78
CA TYR A 101 -12.98 1.32 10.07
C TYR A 101 -13.26 0.33 11.20
N ARG A 102 -12.51 0.47 12.28
CA ARG A 102 -12.77 -0.29 13.51
C ARG A 102 -13.78 0.46 14.36
N ASP A 103 -14.95 -0.11 14.53
CA ASP A 103 -15.94 0.43 15.44
C ASP A 103 -15.56 0.09 16.88
N LYS A 104 -15.45 1.12 17.73
CA LYS A 104 -15.03 0.99 19.13
C LYS A 104 -16.14 0.42 20.02
N PHE A 105 -17.41 0.57 19.63
CA PHE A 105 -18.55 0.09 20.42
C PHE A 105 -18.79 -1.39 20.20
N ILE A 106 -18.81 -1.84 18.95
CA ILE A 106 -19.01 -3.25 18.62
C ILE A 106 -17.70 -4.05 18.59
N GLN A 107 -16.55 -3.37 18.78
CA GLN A 107 -15.19 -3.93 18.74
C GLN A 107 -14.90 -4.77 17.47
N ASN A 108 -15.54 -4.41 16.37
CA ASN A 108 -15.43 -5.10 15.09
C ASN A 108 -15.10 -4.12 13.95
N THR A 109 -14.64 -4.66 12.82
CA THR A 109 -14.42 -3.89 11.59
C THR A 109 -15.72 -3.72 10.83
N VAL A 110 -15.99 -2.52 10.34
CA VAL A 110 -17.15 -2.17 9.53
C VAL A 110 -16.70 -1.72 8.16
N GLU A 111 -17.12 -2.45 7.12
CA GLU A 111 -16.96 -2.03 5.72
C GLU A 111 -18.09 -1.06 5.36
N TYR A 112 -17.75 0.14 4.93
CA TYR A 112 -18.73 1.15 4.49
C TYR A 112 -18.60 1.48 2.99
N TYR A 113 -17.52 1.07 2.35
CA TYR A 113 -17.32 1.27 0.92
C TYR A 113 -16.41 0.18 0.35
N PHE A 114 -16.80 -0.36 -0.79
CA PHE A 114 -15.98 -1.32 -1.53
C PHE A 114 -16.19 -1.14 -3.02
N LYS A 115 -15.10 -0.91 -3.77
CA LYS A 115 -15.16 -0.80 -5.22
C LYS A 115 -13.88 -1.35 -5.83
N LEU A 116 -14.02 -2.35 -6.70
CA LEU A 116 -12.96 -2.86 -7.56
C LEU A 116 -13.32 -2.60 -9.04
N PRO A 117 -12.32 -2.60 -9.94
CA PRO A 117 -12.55 -2.66 -11.38
C PRO A 117 -13.34 -3.91 -11.77
N ALA A 118 -13.94 -3.90 -12.96
CA ALA A 118 -14.52 -5.11 -13.53
C ALA A 118 -13.45 -6.20 -13.71
N ASN A 119 -13.84 -7.47 -13.51
CA ASN A 119 -12.97 -8.64 -13.67
C ASN A 119 -11.68 -8.59 -12.84
N PRO A 120 -11.78 -8.52 -11.48
CA PRO A 120 -10.61 -8.51 -10.61
C PRO A 120 -9.98 -9.90 -10.42
N GLU A 121 -10.66 -10.97 -10.82
CA GLU A 121 -10.25 -12.36 -10.66
C GLU A 121 -8.88 -12.62 -11.29
N GLY A 122 -7.99 -13.28 -10.53
CA GLY A 122 -6.62 -13.59 -10.95
C GLY A 122 -5.68 -12.39 -11.06
N ARG A 123 -6.17 -11.15 -10.96
CA ARG A 123 -5.32 -9.96 -11.03
C ARG A 123 -4.59 -9.73 -9.72
N GLN A 124 -3.33 -9.34 -9.83
CA GLN A 124 -2.53 -9.02 -8.66
C GLN A 124 -2.95 -7.68 -8.04
N ILE A 125 -2.84 -7.58 -6.71
CA ILE A 125 -3.23 -6.40 -5.94
C ILE A 125 -1.99 -5.74 -5.34
N LEU A 126 -1.91 -4.42 -5.45
CA LEU A 126 -1.06 -3.55 -4.63
C LEU A 126 -1.97 -2.83 -3.63
N LEU A 127 -2.00 -3.31 -2.38
CA LEU A 127 -2.88 -2.80 -1.33
C LEU A 127 -2.15 -1.73 -0.52
N CYS A 128 -2.65 -0.51 -0.53
CA CYS A 128 -2.03 0.68 0.03
C CYS A 128 -2.68 1.09 1.35
N ASP A 129 -1.90 1.10 2.42
CA ASP A 129 -2.24 1.72 3.70
C ASP A 129 -0.94 2.21 4.37
N PRO A 130 -0.76 3.51 4.59
CA PRO A 130 0.50 4.05 5.09
C PRO A 130 0.85 3.58 6.51
N LEU A 131 -0.13 3.23 7.33
CA LEU A 131 0.07 2.87 8.74
C LEU A 131 -0.70 1.60 9.11
N ILE A 132 0.01 0.55 9.48
CA ILE A 132 -0.59 -0.71 9.93
C ILE A 132 -0.26 -0.91 11.41
N ALA A 133 -1.21 -0.58 12.28
CA ALA A 133 -1.06 -0.64 13.74
C ALA A 133 -1.46 -2.02 14.30
N THR A 134 -2.75 -2.30 14.43
CA THR A 134 -3.27 -3.58 14.96
C THR A 134 -3.46 -4.66 13.91
N ALA A 135 -3.41 -4.30 12.63
CA ALA A 135 -3.73 -5.10 11.46
C ALA A 135 -5.21 -5.50 11.29
N ASP A 136 -6.13 -5.12 12.16
CA ASP A 136 -7.55 -5.51 12.03
C ASP A 136 -8.15 -5.09 10.68
N THR A 137 -7.96 -3.82 10.31
CA THR A 137 -8.41 -3.27 9.01
C THR A 137 -7.74 -3.97 7.83
N MET A 138 -6.43 -4.22 7.94
CA MET A 138 -5.67 -4.86 6.87
C MET A 138 -6.11 -6.31 6.66
N ILE A 139 -6.29 -7.09 7.72
CA ILE A 139 -6.79 -8.47 7.67
C ILE A 139 -8.17 -8.49 7.00
N ALA A 140 -9.11 -7.65 7.46
CA ALA A 140 -10.44 -7.58 6.88
C ALA A 140 -10.41 -7.19 5.39
N ALA A 141 -9.54 -6.25 5.01
CA ALA A 141 -9.37 -5.85 3.61
C ALA A 141 -8.81 -6.99 2.74
N ILE A 142 -7.85 -7.75 3.24
CA ILE A 142 -7.27 -8.89 2.53
C ILE A 142 -8.31 -10.01 2.39
N ASP A 143 -9.06 -10.35 3.44
CA ASP A 143 -10.16 -11.33 3.39
C ASP A 143 -11.19 -10.93 2.33
N ARG A 144 -11.56 -9.65 2.33
CA ARG A 144 -12.51 -9.12 1.37
C ARG A 144 -12.01 -9.21 -0.07
N LEU A 145 -10.74 -8.90 -0.32
CA LEU A 145 -10.12 -9.03 -1.63
C LEU A 145 -10.05 -10.49 -2.09
N LYS A 146 -9.65 -11.40 -1.20
CA LYS A 146 -9.60 -12.85 -1.48
C LYS A 146 -10.97 -13.42 -1.85
N SER A 147 -12.06 -12.88 -1.31
CA SER A 147 -13.41 -13.30 -1.68
C SER A 147 -13.79 -12.99 -3.14
N TYR A 148 -13.03 -12.15 -3.83
CA TYR A 148 -13.12 -11.87 -5.27
C TYR A 148 -12.15 -12.67 -6.11
N HIS A 149 -11.51 -13.70 -5.53
CA HIS A 149 -10.55 -14.57 -6.22
C HIS A 149 -9.42 -13.81 -6.94
N VAL A 150 -8.99 -12.70 -6.35
CA VAL A 150 -7.84 -11.93 -6.87
C VAL A 150 -6.57 -12.77 -6.83
N GLY A 151 -5.56 -12.37 -7.60
CA GLY A 151 -4.24 -13.02 -7.59
C GLY A 151 -3.43 -12.65 -6.34
N LYS A 152 -2.10 -12.67 -6.46
CA LYS A 152 -1.20 -12.31 -5.35
C LYS A 152 -1.52 -10.93 -4.79
N ILE A 153 -1.47 -10.78 -3.47
CA ILE A 153 -1.64 -9.51 -2.79
C ILE A 153 -0.29 -9.07 -2.23
N LYS A 154 0.11 -7.84 -2.56
CA LYS A 154 1.28 -7.16 -1.98
C LYS A 154 0.80 -5.91 -1.26
N VAL A 155 1.13 -5.82 0.02
CA VAL A 155 0.81 -4.67 0.87
C VAL A 155 1.93 -3.64 0.81
N LEU A 156 1.59 -2.38 0.56
CA LEU A 156 2.51 -1.24 0.59
C LEU A 156 2.18 -0.36 1.79
N SER A 157 3.14 -0.21 2.70
CA SER A 157 2.97 0.60 3.90
C SER A 157 4.24 1.41 4.22
N LEU A 158 4.10 2.54 4.90
CA LEU A 158 5.26 3.26 5.42
C LEU A 158 5.72 2.63 6.73
N LEU A 159 4.79 2.44 7.66
CA LEU A 159 5.05 1.94 9.00
C LEU A 159 4.11 0.79 9.36
N ILE A 160 4.66 -0.23 9.97
CA ILE A 160 3.92 -1.38 10.48
C ILE A 160 4.38 -1.71 11.89
N SER A 161 3.49 -2.13 12.78
CA SER A 161 3.89 -2.61 14.12
C SER A 161 4.41 -4.05 14.09
N GLU A 162 5.28 -4.41 15.03
CA GLU A 162 5.70 -5.81 15.22
C GLU A 162 4.49 -6.73 15.48
N GLN A 163 3.48 -6.24 16.18
CA GLN A 163 2.24 -6.97 16.44
C GLN A 163 1.49 -7.24 15.12
N ALA A 164 1.37 -6.22 14.26
CA ALA A 164 0.69 -6.34 12.98
C ALA A 164 1.40 -7.33 12.05
N VAL A 165 2.73 -7.33 12.03
CA VAL A 165 3.53 -8.30 11.27
C VAL A 165 3.16 -9.72 11.67
N LYS A 166 3.24 -10.05 12.99
CA LYS A 166 2.92 -11.38 13.50
C LYS A 166 1.48 -11.81 13.16
N ARG A 167 0.53 -10.89 13.27
CA ARG A 167 -0.87 -11.17 12.96
C ARG A 167 -1.08 -11.42 11.47
N LEU A 168 -0.48 -10.60 10.60
CA LEU A 168 -0.60 -10.79 9.15
C LEU A 168 0.09 -12.08 8.70
N GLU A 169 1.22 -12.43 9.26
CA GLU A 169 1.88 -13.71 8.97
C GLU A 169 1.06 -14.91 9.44
N HIS A 170 0.30 -14.76 10.53
CA HIS A 170 -0.60 -15.82 11.01
C HIS A 170 -1.84 -16.00 10.12
N PHE A 171 -2.53 -14.91 9.79
CA PHE A 171 -3.79 -14.95 9.03
C PHE A 171 -3.60 -15.03 7.52
N HIS A 172 -2.54 -14.42 7.01
CA HIS A 172 -2.26 -14.31 5.58
C HIS A 172 -0.78 -14.54 5.26
N PRO A 173 -0.24 -15.74 5.49
CA PRO A 173 1.18 -16.08 5.26
C PRO A 173 1.59 -15.97 3.79
N ASP A 174 0.63 -15.99 2.88
CA ASP A 174 0.77 -15.86 1.43
C ASP A 174 0.92 -14.40 0.94
N VAL A 175 0.68 -13.42 1.83
CA VAL A 175 0.73 -11.99 1.50
C VAL A 175 2.15 -11.44 1.74
N GLU A 176 2.66 -10.70 0.76
CA GLU A 176 3.92 -9.98 0.89
C GLU A 176 3.67 -8.55 1.39
N ILE A 177 4.48 -8.10 2.34
CA ILE A 177 4.38 -6.77 2.93
C ILE A 177 5.66 -6.01 2.65
N TYR A 178 5.54 -4.83 2.06
CA TYR A 178 6.63 -3.89 1.82
C TYR A 178 6.45 -2.70 2.74
N ALA A 179 7.41 -2.49 3.66
CA ALA A 179 7.36 -1.38 4.60
C ALA A 179 8.72 -0.68 4.70
N ILE A 180 8.74 0.59 5.14
CA ILE A 180 9.98 1.32 5.36
C ILE A 180 10.53 1.04 6.75
N ASN A 181 9.65 0.97 7.75
CA ASN A 181 10.06 0.72 9.13
C ASN A 181 9.04 -0.10 9.91
N VAL A 182 9.55 -0.82 10.93
CA VAL A 182 8.74 -1.58 11.89
C VAL A 182 8.77 -0.85 13.23
N GLU A 183 7.61 -0.53 13.78
CA GLU A 183 7.47 0.13 15.07
C GLU A 183 7.23 -0.90 16.18
N LYS A 184 7.88 -0.70 17.32
CA LYS A 184 7.77 -1.62 18.47
C LYS A 184 6.59 -1.28 19.38
N GLU A 185 6.27 0.00 19.47
CA GLU A 185 5.33 0.52 20.45
C GLU A 185 4.07 1.09 19.77
N MET A 186 2.95 0.99 20.48
CA MET A 186 1.69 1.63 20.14
C MET A 186 1.09 2.26 21.38
N THR A 187 0.38 3.37 21.20
CA THR A 187 -0.45 3.96 22.25
C THR A 187 -1.68 3.08 22.50
N GLU A 188 -2.36 3.28 23.64
CA GLU A 188 -3.64 2.63 23.95
C GLU A 188 -4.72 2.91 22.91
N ASN A 189 -4.64 4.04 22.22
CA ASN A 189 -5.56 4.42 21.15
C ASN A 189 -5.19 3.82 19.77
N GLY A 190 -4.13 2.99 19.68
CA GLY A 190 -3.72 2.31 18.46
C GLY A 190 -2.86 3.14 17.52
N TYR A 191 -2.21 4.21 17.98
CA TYR A 191 -1.23 4.95 17.18
C TYR A 191 0.17 4.35 17.35
N LEU A 192 0.90 4.24 16.25
CA LEU A 192 2.31 3.80 16.23
C LEU A 192 3.20 4.84 16.92
N VAL A 193 4.21 4.36 17.66
CA VAL A 193 5.18 5.20 18.38
C VAL A 193 6.60 4.81 17.97
N PRO A 194 7.46 5.76 17.56
CA PRO A 194 7.23 7.21 17.41
C PRO A 194 6.24 7.56 16.29
N GLY A 195 6.01 6.67 15.30
CA GLY A 195 5.01 6.86 14.26
C GLY A 195 5.18 8.15 13.46
N LEU A 196 4.08 8.66 12.95
CA LEU A 196 3.98 9.94 12.25
C LEU A 196 2.63 10.65 12.51
N GLY A 197 1.91 10.24 13.57
CA GLY A 197 0.57 10.71 13.88
C GLY A 197 -0.51 10.03 13.03
N ASP A 198 -1.68 10.68 12.88
CA ASP A 198 -2.74 10.22 11.99
C ASP A 198 -2.45 10.67 10.56
N ALA A 199 -2.14 9.70 9.68
CA ALA A 199 -1.80 9.99 8.29
C ALA A 199 -2.98 10.61 7.51
N GLY A 200 -4.22 10.18 7.79
CA GLY A 200 -5.41 10.73 7.15
C GLY A 200 -5.64 12.18 7.53
N ASP A 201 -5.55 12.50 8.81
CA ASP A 201 -5.72 13.88 9.28
C ASP A 201 -4.61 14.80 8.75
N ARG A 202 -3.36 14.31 8.68
CA ARG A 202 -2.23 15.07 8.12
C ARG A 202 -2.37 15.29 6.61
N LEU A 203 -2.87 14.28 5.86
CA LEU A 203 -3.14 14.40 4.42
C LEU A 203 -4.24 15.40 4.10
N TYR A 204 -5.33 15.37 4.89
CA TYR A 204 -6.59 16.03 4.55
C TYR A 204 -6.95 17.20 5.46
N GLN A 205 -6.12 17.52 6.47
CA GLN A 205 -6.33 18.61 7.42
C GLN A 205 -7.70 18.50 8.13
N THR A 206 -8.03 17.31 8.61
CA THR A 206 -9.34 17.03 9.21
C THR A 206 -9.34 17.15 10.74
N LYS A 207 -8.23 17.55 11.32
CA LYS A 207 -8.05 17.98 12.73
C LYS A 207 -7.13 19.17 12.81
#